data_932e286e9902e8daf521bb46bd17288c
#
_entry.id   932e286e9902e8daf521bb46bd17288c
#
_cell.length_a   1.000
_cell.length_b   1.000
_cell.length_c   1.000
_cell.angle_alpha   90.00
_cell.angle_beta   90.00
_cell.angle_gamma   90.00
#
_symmetry.space_group_name_H-M   'P 1'
#
loop_
_entity.id
_entity.type
_entity.pdbx_description
1 polymer ?
#
loop_
_entity_poly.entity_id
_entity_poly.type
_entity_poly.pdbx_seq_one_letter_code
_entity_poly.pdbx_strand_id
1 'polypeptide(L)'
;GGLIRSINPITGDHIVKLTGPTWRGILNQRAINPESNTYITLKGEANAVLKQYIIQLGLSEIFQVSNINSGINIDYKIPLQSMLLDAFSTALEKVGARLEIKYKLGEPNGKGYVLLEAKKIVDHSKTIEVSEDGNVKLNILDYQNGVNHLICYGKGELQERQRVDLYTWPDGSIRKEQYYTGIDLIEQ
;
A
#
# COMPACT_ATOMS: atom_id res chain seq x y z
N GLY A 1 10.87 -9.66 7.81
CA GLY A 1 12.03 -9.17 8.57
C GLY A 1 11.81 -7.76 9.10
N GLY A 2 12.70 -7.32 9.98
CA GLY A 2 12.62 -6.03 10.66
C GLY A 2 13.79 -5.84 11.63
N LEU A 3 13.68 -4.84 12.49
CA LEU A 3 14.65 -4.55 13.54
C LEU A 3 14.09 -4.94 14.91
N ILE A 4 14.92 -5.54 15.76
CA ILE A 4 14.55 -5.81 17.15
C ILE A 4 14.74 -4.51 17.95
N ARG A 5 13.67 -4.03 18.61
CA ARG A 5 13.69 -2.86 19.48
C ARG A 5 13.59 -3.19 20.96
N SER A 6 12.96 -4.31 21.31
CA SER A 6 12.90 -4.77 22.68
C SER A 6 13.13 -6.25 22.81
N ILE A 7 13.78 -6.63 23.90
CA ILE A 7 14.05 -8.00 24.29
C ILE A 7 13.47 -8.15 25.69
N ASN A 8 12.50 -9.01 25.87
CA ASN A 8 11.86 -9.28 27.18
C ASN A 8 12.01 -10.76 27.54
N PRO A 9 12.97 -11.12 28.39
CA PRO A 9 13.09 -12.48 28.93
C PRO A 9 12.02 -12.73 29.99
N ILE A 10 11.26 -13.80 29.82
CA ILE A 10 10.24 -14.27 30.76
C ILE A 10 10.80 -15.51 31.48
N THR A 11 11.33 -15.32 32.67
CA THR A 11 12.12 -16.34 33.39
C THR A 11 11.29 -17.56 33.81
N GLY A 12 9.98 -17.39 34.09
CA GLY A 12 9.10 -18.49 34.46
C GLY A 12 8.79 -19.49 33.34
N ASP A 13 8.77 -19.00 32.10
CA ASP A 13 8.37 -19.78 30.94
C ASP A 13 9.56 -20.16 30.05
N HIS A 14 10.78 -19.79 30.40
CA HIS A 14 11.99 -19.94 29.58
C HIS A 14 11.86 -19.37 28.17
N ILE A 15 11.09 -18.29 28.00
CA ILE A 15 10.80 -17.64 26.73
C ILE A 15 11.48 -16.28 26.67
N VAL A 16 12.00 -15.92 25.49
CA VAL A 16 12.46 -14.56 25.20
C VAL A 16 11.54 -13.96 24.15
N LYS A 17 10.82 -12.91 24.51
CA LYS A 17 9.94 -12.18 23.59
C LYS A 17 10.72 -11.06 22.93
N LEU A 18 10.84 -11.13 21.59
CA LEU A 18 11.46 -10.11 20.76
C LEU A 18 10.39 -9.30 20.05
N THR A 19 10.44 -7.97 20.15
CA THR A 19 9.51 -7.10 19.43
C THR A 19 10.26 -5.99 18.68
N GLY A 20 9.64 -5.51 17.60
CA GLY A 20 10.19 -4.40 16.82
C GLY A 20 9.43 -4.17 15.51
N PRO A 21 9.72 -3.08 14.82
CA PRO A 21 9.07 -2.77 13.55
C PRO A 21 9.58 -3.68 12.43
N THR A 22 8.69 -4.03 11.52
CA THR A 22 9.05 -4.62 10.24
C THR A 22 9.72 -3.58 9.33
N TRP A 23 10.34 -4.03 8.22
CA TRP A 23 10.90 -3.11 7.23
C TRP A 23 9.83 -2.12 6.71
N ARG A 24 8.61 -2.57 6.48
CA ARG A 24 7.47 -1.71 6.14
C ARG A 24 7.16 -0.70 7.25
N GLY A 25 7.15 -1.17 8.50
CA GLY A 25 6.90 -0.30 9.65
C GLY A 25 7.95 0.81 9.80
N ILE A 26 9.22 0.53 9.46
CA ILE A 26 10.28 1.55 9.49
C ILE A 26 10.05 2.62 8.42
N LEU A 27 9.70 2.21 7.18
CA LEU A 27 9.36 3.14 6.10
C LEU A 27 8.13 3.99 6.46
N ASN A 28 7.15 3.39 7.16
CA ASN A 28 5.92 4.09 7.57
C ASN A 28 6.08 4.96 8.83
N GLN A 29 7.26 5.06 9.40
CA GLN A 29 7.59 6.00 10.48
C GLN A 29 8.20 7.32 9.99
N ARG A 30 8.35 7.51 8.68
CA ARG A 30 8.93 8.68 8.07
C ARG A 30 7.91 9.43 7.23
N ALA A 31 7.61 10.67 7.62
CA ALA A 31 6.78 11.57 6.83
C ALA A 31 7.60 12.16 5.68
N ILE A 32 6.99 12.25 4.49
CA ILE A 32 7.66 12.79 3.30
C ILE A 32 7.90 14.28 3.43
N ASN A 33 6.97 15.01 4.02
CA ASN A 33 7.00 16.47 4.08
C ASN A 33 6.53 16.99 5.44
N PRO A 34 7.30 16.78 6.52
CA PRO A 34 6.85 17.10 7.87
C PRO A 34 6.71 18.61 8.15
N GLU A 35 7.41 19.46 7.39
CA GLU A 35 7.52 20.90 7.67
C GLU A 35 6.82 21.80 6.63
N SER A 36 6.28 21.24 5.57
CA SER A 36 5.67 22.03 4.50
C SER A 36 4.15 22.00 4.55
N ASN A 37 3.54 23.15 4.32
CA ASN A 37 2.09 23.30 4.12
C ASN A 37 1.69 23.20 2.64
N THR A 38 2.61 22.84 1.75
CA THR A 38 2.35 22.69 0.34
C THR A 38 2.28 21.21 -0.04
N TYR A 39 1.43 20.91 -1.02
CA TYR A 39 1.36 19.56 -1.57
C TYR A 39 2.61 19.22 -2.37
N ILE A 40 3.07 17.99 -2.21
CA ILE A 40 4.13 17.41 -3.03
C ILE A 40 3.51 16.48 -4.07
N THR A 41 4.09 16.47 -5.26
CA THR A 41 3.75 15.52 -6.30
C THR A 41 4.91 14.54 -6.50
N LEU A 42 4.64 13.24 -6.32
CA LEU A 42 5.56 12.17 -6.70
C LEU A 42 5.46 12.01 -8.22
N LYS A 43 6.46 12.48 -8.97
CA LYS A 43 6.42 12.47 -10.43
C LYS A 43 7.72 11.94 -11.02
N GLY A 44 7.61 10.95 -11.90
CA GLY A 44 8.73 10.37 -12.62
C GLY A 44 8.79 8.84 -12.54
N GLU A 45 9.95 8.29 -12.87
CA GLU A 45 10.20 6.85 -12.76
C GLU A 45 10.22 6.43 -11.29
N ALA A 46 9.46 5.39 -10.96
CA ALA A 46 9.13 5.02 -9.58
C ALA A 46 10.37 4.74 -8.71
N ASN A 47 11.35 3.98 -9.21
CA ASN A 47 12.57 3.69 -8.45
C ASN A 47 13.43 4.93 -8.27
N ALA A 48 13.53 5.80 -9.27
CA ALA A 48 14.30 7.03 -9.18
C ALA A 48 13.69 8.00 -8.15
N VAL A 49 12.37 8.17 -8.17
CA VAL A 49 11.65 9.01 -7.20
C VAL A 49 11.79 8.42 -5.80
N LEU A 50 11.60 7.12 -5.62
CA LEU A 50 11.76 6.47 -4.32
C LEU A 50 13.18 6.64 -3.77
N LYS A 51 14.20 6.48 -4.61
CA LYS A 51 15.60 6.65 -4.23
C LYS A 51 15.89 8.05 -3.70
N GLN A 52 15.35 9.08 -4.34
CA GLN A 52 15.48 10.46 -3.90
C GLN A 52 14.94 10.64 -2.46
N TYR A 53 13.75 10.11 -2.16
CA TYR A 53 13.17 10.20 -0.81
C TYR A 53 13.90 9.35 0.23
N ILE A 54 14.40 8.18 -0.12
CA ILE A 54 15.23 7.36 0.78
C ILE A 54 16.49 8.12 1.20
N ILE A 55 17.14 8.81 0.29
CA ILE A 55 18.32 9.66 0.58
C ILE A 55 17.92 10.86 1.44
N GLN A 56 16.88 11.59 1.03
CA GLN A 56 16.42 12.81 1.72
C GLN A 56 16.01 12.53 3.17
N LEU A 57 15.40 11.37 3.44
CA LEU A 57 14.94 10.99 4.77
C LEU A 57 16.00 10.26 5.61
N GLY A 58 17.24 10.17 5.12
CA GLY A 58 18.35 9.55 5.85
C GLY A 58 18.22 8.05 6.06
N LEU A 59 17.51 7.36 5.15
CA LEU A 59 17.23 5.93 5.26
C LEU A 59 18.22 5.05 4.48
N SER A 60 19.20 5.64 3.80
CA SER A 60 20.13 4.96 2.89
C SER A 60 21.06 3.93 3.56
N GLU A 61 21.23 4.00 4.87
CA GLU A 61 22.04 3.02 5.62
C GLU A 61 21.38 1.64 5.68
N ILE A 62 20.04 1.60 5.63
CA ILE A 62 19.25 0.38 5.76
C ILE A 62 18.66 -0.02 4.40
N PHE A 63 18.12 0.97 3.67
CA PHE A 63 17.39 0.76 2.45
C PHE A 63 18.19 1.20 1.22
N GLN A 64 18.27 0.31 0.26
CA GLN A 64 18.77 0.60 -1.08
C GLN A 64 17.64 0.45 -2.08
N VAL A 65 17.55 1.36 -3.04
CA VAL A 65 16.56 1.26 -4.11
C VAL A 65 17.23 0.69 -5.35
N SER A 66 16.53 -0.19 -6.06
CA SER A 66 17.03 -0.77 -7.32
C SER A 66 17.45 0.34 -8.29
N ASN A 67 18.63 0.17 -8.88
CA ASN A 67 19.12 1.07 -9.93
C ASN A 67 18.55 0.73 -11.31
N ILE A 68 17.79 -0.37 -11.41
CA ILE A 68 17.15 -0.80 -12.64
C ILE A 68 15.90 0.06 -12.83
N ASN A 69 15.73 0.60 -14.03
CA ASN A 69 14.50 1.30 -14.39
C ASN A 69 13.32 0.32 -14.33
N SER A 70 12.34 0.61 -13.49
CA SER A 70 11.17 -0.24 -13.32
C SER A 70 10.21 -0.21 -14.51
N GLY A 71 10.34 0.76 -15.41
CA GLY A 71 9.38 1.04 -16.48
C GLY A 71 8.03 1.56 -15.99
N ILE A 72 7.95 1.96 -14.70
CA ILE A 72 6.73 2.45 -14.06
C ILE A 72 6.88 3.94 -13.79
N ASN A 73 6.04 4.74 -14.44
CA ASN A 73 5.97 6.17 -14.17
C ASN A 73 4.80 6.46 -13.24
N ILE A 74 5.06 7.26 -12.22
CA ILE A 74 4.07 7.74 -11.25
C ILE A 74 3.86 9.23 -11.43
N ASP A 75 2.62 9.68 -11.23
CA ASP A 75 2.25 11.11 -11.11
C ASP A 75 1.13 11.17 -10.08
N TYR A 76 1.50 11.47 -8.84
CA TYR A 76 0.58 11.41 -7.71
C TYR A 76 0.82 12.58 -6.75
N LYS A 77 -0.20 13.40 -6.56
CA LYS A 77 -0.21 14.46 -5.56
C LYS A 77 -0.53 13.86 -4.21
N ILE A 78 0.41 13.91 -3.29
CA ILE A 78 0.24 13.34 -1.96
C ILE A 78 -0.49 14.30 -1.02
N PRO A 79 -1.32 13.78 -0.10
CA PRO A 79 -1.87 14.54 1.00
C PRO A 79 -0.75 15.11 1.90
N LEU A 80 -1.06 16.18 2.62
CA LEU A 80 -0.12 16.74 3.60
C LEU A 80 0.21 15.72 4.69
N GLN A 81 1.45 15.72 5.14
CA GLN A 81 1.94 14.84 6.20
C GLN A 81 1.82 13.32 5.91
N SER A 82 1.83 12.94 4.65
CA SER A 82 1.80 11.52 4.29
C SER A 82 3.07 10.80 4.69
N MET A 83 2.91 9.58 5.18
CA MET A 83 4.04 8.69 5.45
C MET A 83 4.60 8.12 4.15
N LEU A 84 5.91 7.87 4.14
CA LEU A 84 6.63 7.43 2.94
C LEU A 84 6.01 6.17 2.31
N LEU A 85 5.76 5.14 3.12
CA LEU A 85 5.21 3.89 2.61
C LEU A 85 3.81 4.07 2.04
N ASP A 86 2.94 4.79 2.75
CA ASP A 86 1.54 4.97 2.35
C ASP A 86 1.46 5.79 1.05
N ALA A 87 2.22 6.88 0.95
CA ALA A 87 2.25 7.70 -0.25
C ALA A 87 2.74 6.93 -1.48
N PHE A 88 3.85 6.17 -1.33
CA PHE A 88 4.37 5.37 -2.44
C PHE A 88 3.50 4.18 -2.78
N SER A 89 2.91 3.49 -1.79
CA SER A 89 1.97 2.39 -2.05
C SER A 89 0.77 2.87 -2.85
N THR A 90 0.16 3.98 -2.43
CA THR A 90 -0.99 4.57 -3.15
C THR A 90 -0.61 5.03 -4.56
N ALA A 91 0.55 5.67 -4.72
CA ALA A 91 1.02 6.10 -6.04
C ALA A 91 1.26 4.92 -6.99
N LEU A 92 1.81 3.81 -6.49
CA LEU A 92 2.07 2.62 -7.28
C LEU A 92 0.78 1.85 -7.60
N GLU A 93 -0.14 1.72 -6.64
CA GLU A 93 -1.44 1.07 -6.84
C GLU A 93 -2.25 1.71 -7.97
N LYS A 94 -2.22 3.05 -8.07
CA LYS A 94 -2.91 3.79 -9.16
C LYS A 94 -2.40 3.43 -10.56
N VAL A 95 -1.19 2.94 -10.67
CA VAL A 95 -0.57 2.51 -11.95
C VAL A 95 -0.43 1.00 -12.07
N GLY A 96 -1.16 0.24 -11.23
CA GLY A 96 -1.14 -1.22 -11.24
C GLY A 96 0.20 -1.83 -10.82
N ALA A 97 0.89 -1.17 -9.90
CA ALA A 97 2.19 -1.58 -9.40
C ALA A 97 2.21 -1.71 -7.87
N ARG A 98 3.26 -2.30 -7.35
CA ARG A 98 3.48 -2.47 -5.90
C ARG A 98 4.94 -2.24 -5.53
N LEU A 99 5.19 -1.90 -4.27
CA LEU A 99 6.54 -1.85 -3.70
C LEU A 99 6.95 -3.24 -3.21
N GLU A 100 8.01 -3.79 -3.79
CA GLU A 100 8.66 -5.00 -3.34
C GLU A 100 9.79 -4.65 -2.36
N ILE A 101 9.86 -5.38 -1.24
CA ILE A 101 10.85 -5.17 -0.17
C ILE A 101 11.54 -6.50 0.09
N LYS A 102 12.82 -6.58 -0.24
CA LYS A 102 13.64 -7.80 -0.10
C LYS A 102 14.86 -7.54 0.76
N TYR A 103 15.09 -8.40 1.75
CA TYR A 103 16.38 -8.39 2.44
C TYR A 103 17.44 -9.06 1.56
N LYS A 104 18.60 -8.43 1.43
CA LYS A 104 19.77 -8.94 0.73
C LYS A 104 20.92 -9.08 1.72
N LEU A 105 21.56 -10.24 1.70
CA LEU A 105 22.86 -10.39 2.35
C LEU A 105 23.89 -9.62 1.52
N GLY A 106 24.76 -8.89 2.21
CA GLY A 106 25.94 -8.32 1.55
C GLY A 106 26.90 -9.42 1.08
N GLU A 107 27.87 -9.04 0.28
CA GLU A 107 28.99 -9.91 -0.07
C GLU A 107 29.65 -10.46 1.22
N PRO A 108 30.40 -11.59 1.16
CA PRO A 108 31.05 -12.14 2.33
C PRO A 108 31.79 -11.05 3.09
N ASN A 109 31.41 -10.81 4.36
CA ASN A 109 31.80 -9.69 5.24
C ASN A 109 31.11 -8.33 5.00
N GLY A 110 30.15 -8.22 4.07
CA GLY A 110 29.35 -7.03 3.86
C GLY A 110 28.14 -6.97 4.81
N LYS A 111 27.70 -5.75 5.13
CA LYS A 111 26.44 -5.55 5.87
C LYS A 111 25.27 -5.90 4.97
N GLY A 112 24.31 -6.64 5.49
CA GLY A 112 23.03 -6.85 4.80
C GLY A 112 22.27 -5.54 4.62
N TYR A 113 21.46 -5.44 3.58
CA TYR A 113 20.62 -4.28 3.28
C TYR A 113 19.23 -4.70 2.81
N VAL A 114 18.31 -3.77 2.81
CA VAL A 114 16.94 -3.99 2.34
C VAL A 114 16.78 -3.34 0.98
N LEU A 115 16.57 -4.16 -0.04
CA LEU A 115 16.33 -3.70 -1.41
C LEU A 115 14.85 -3.33 -1.57
N LEU A 116 14.60 -2.14 -2.09
CA LEU A 116 13.30 -1.63 -2.49
C LEU A 116 13.22 -1.57 -4.01
N GLU A 117 12.12 -2.05 -4.56
CA GLU A 117 11.89 -2.07 -6.00
C GLU A 117 10.41 -1.94 -6.34
N ALA A 118 10.07 -1.03 -7.25
CA ALA A 118 8.72 -0.94 -7.81
C ALA A 118 8.53 -2.03 -8.87
N LYS A 119 7.44 -2.78 -8.78
CA LYS A 119 7.08 -3.85 -9.73
C LYS A 119 5.63 -3.78 -10.13
N LYS A 120 5.37 -4.07 -11.40
CA LYS A 120 3.99 -4.26 -11.88
C LYS A 120 3.34 -5.43 -11.15
N ILE A 121 2.07 -5.26 -10.81
CA ILE A 121 1.25 -6.36 -10.31
C ILE A 121 0.95 -7.28 -11.49
N VAL A 122 1.28 -8.57 -11.33
CA VAL A 122 0.96 -9.59 -12.31
C VAL A 122 -0.29 -10.31 -11.83
N ASP A 123 -1.32 -10.32 -12.66
CA ASP A 123 -2.52 -11.11 -12.41
C ASP A 123 -2.29 -12.54 -12.88
N HIS A 124 -2.29 -13.45 -11.93
CA HIS A 124 -2.13 -14.88 -12.15
C HIS A 124 -3.45 -15.66 -12.08
N SER A 125 -4.59 -14.97 -11.94
CA SER A 125 -5.91 -15.61 -11.75
C SER A 125 -6.28 -16.61 -12.85
N LYS A 126 -5.72 -16.40 -14.05
CA LYS A 126 -5.96 -17.28 -15.21
C LYS A 126 -4.91 -18.38 -15.42
N THR A 127 -3.81 -18.34 -14.67
CA THR A 127 -2.66 -19.23 -14.90
C THR A 127 -2.32 -20.10 -13.70
N ILE A 128 -2.80 -19.76 -12.52
CA ILE A 128 -2.57 -20.53 -11.29
C ILE A 128 -3.87 -21.25 -10.94
N GLU A 129 -3.86 -22.57 -11.05
CA GLU A 129 -4.88 -23.43 -10.45
C GLU A 129 -4.45 -23.71 -9.01
N VAL A 130 -5.34 -23.45 -8.07
CA VAL A 130 -5.14 -23.81 -6.67
C VAL A 130 -5.69 -25.21 -6.49
N SER A 131 -4.81 -26.21 -6.36
CA SER A 131 -5.17 -27.59 -6.12
C SER A 131 -5.23 -27.87 -4.62
N GLU A 132 -6.22 -28.64 -4.17
CA GLU A 132 -6.31 -29.12 -2.79
C GLU A 132 -5.15 -30.07 -2.41
N ASP A 133 -4.48 -30.66 -3.39
CA ASP A 133 -3.30 -31.52 -3.20
C ASP A 133 -2.02 -30.72 -2.88
N GLY A 134 -2.09 -29.39 -2.94
CA GLY A 134 -0.98 -28.50 -2.61
C GLY A 134 -0.90 -28.14 -1.14
N ASN A 135 0.22 -27.57 -0.73
CA ASN A 135 0.46 -27.08 0.62
C ASN A 135 -0.34 -25.80 0.98
N VAL A 136 -1.47 -25.57 0.32
CA VAL A 136 -2.31 -24.38 0.51
C VAL A 136 -3.54 -24.74 1.32
N LYS A 137 -3.63 -24.21 2.53
CA LYS A 137 -4.86 -24.25 3.32
C LYS A 137 -5.67 -23.00 3.00
N LEU A 138 -6.80 -23.18 2.35
CA LEU A 138 -7.74 -22.10 2.05
C LEU A 138 -8.87 -22.10 3.09
N ASN A 139 -9.14 -20.93 3.67
CA ASN A 139 -10.34 -20.66 4.41
C ASN A 139 -11.10 -19.58 3.65
N ILE A 140 -12.10 -19.98 2.89
CA ILE A 140 -12.89 -19.08 2.04
C ILE A 140 -14.19 -18.79 2.76
N LEU A 141 -14.40 -17.50 3.10
CA LEU A 141 -15.68 -17.01 3.57
C LEU A 141 -16.38 -16.29 2.40
N ASP A 142 -17.39 -16.93 1.84
CA ASP A 142 -18.23 -16.31 0.82
C ASP A 142 -19.36 -15.52 1.48
N TYR A 143 -19.28 -14.19 1.35
CA TYR A 143 -20.24 -13.27 1.95
C TYR A 143 -21.36 -12.91 0.95
N GLN A 144 -22.42 -13.69 0.93
CA GLN A 144 -23.52 -13.55 -0.04
C GLN A 144 -24.46 -12.37 0.23
N ASN A 145 -24.30 -11.65 1.34
CA ASN A 145 -25.13 -10.51 1.73
C ASN A 145 -24.49 -9.15 1.50
N GLY A 146 -23.58 -9.04 0.53
CA GLY A 146 -22.95 -7.78 0.13
C GLY A 146 -23.93 -6.76 -0.44
N VAL A 147 -23.56 -5.48 -0.33
CA VAL A 147 -24.26 -4.39 -1.02
C VAL A 147 -23.98 -4.48 -2.51
N ASN A 148 -25.00 -4.50 -3.35
CA ASN A 148 -24.87 -4.55 -4.82
C ASN A 148 -25.28 -3.26 -5.52
N HIS A 149 -25.93 -2.34 -4.80
CA HIS A 149 -26.24 -1.00 -5.26
C HIS A 149 -25.87 -0.02 -4.14
N LEU A 150 -24.96 0.90 -4.42
CA LEU A 150 -24.54 1.95 -3.52
C LEU A 150 -24.96 3.30 -4.13
N ILE A 151 -25.79 4.03 -3.41
CA ILE A 151 -26.23 5.37 -3.81
C ILE A 151 -25.41 6.40 -3.02
N CYS A 152 -24.58 7.15 -3.73
CA CYS A 152 -23.75 8.20 -3.15
C CYS A 152 -24.39 9.57 -3.39
N TYR A 153 -24.49 10.36 -2.34
CA TYR A 153 -24.97 11.73 -2.41
C TYR A 153 -23.84 12.71 -2.07
N GLY A 154 -23.54 13.62 -3.01
CA GLY A 154 -22.58 14.70 -2.84
C GLY A 154 -23.16 15.99 -2.33
N LYS A 155 -22.53 17.10 -2.71
CA LYS A 155 -22.98 18.45 -2.35
C LYS A 155 -24.35 18.78 -2.93
N GLY A 156 -25.04 19.72 -2.30
CA GLY A 156 -26.36 20.22 -2.69
C GLY A 156 -27.47 19.80 -1.71
N GLU A 157 -28.62 20.36 -1.89
CA GLU A 157 -29.82 20.11 -1.08
C GLU A 157 -30.96 19.64 -1.98
N LEU A 158 -31.79 18.76 -1.46
CA LEU A 158 -33.00 18.28 -2.13
C LEU A 158 -32.73 17.78 -3.57
N GLN A 159 -33.35 18.39 -4.57
CA GLN A 159 -33.26 17.98 -5.98
C GLN A 159 -31.95 18.40 -6.68
N GLU A 160 -31.22 19.35 -6.11
CA GLU A 160 -29.93 19.83 -6.64
C GLU A 160 -28.73 18.99 -6.14
N ARG A 161 -29.01 18.02 -5.28
CA ARG A 161 -27.97 17.19 -4.71
C ARG A 161 -27.42 16.23 -5.76
N GLN A 162 -26.11 16.25 -5.96
CA GLN A 162 -25.44 15.30 -6.83
C GLN A 162 -25.71 13.86 -6.35
N ARG A 163 -26.08 12.98 -7.28
CA ARG A 163 -26.31 11.56 -7.01
C ARG A 163 -25.49 10.72 -7.96
N VAL A 164 -24.79 9.72 -7.42
CA VAL A 164 -24.08 8.70 -8.19
C VAL A 164 -24.53 7.32 -7.75
N ASP A 165 -24.95 6.50 -8.68
CA ASP A 165 -25.35 5.13 -8.45
C ASP A 165 -24.26 4.17 -8.91
N LEU A 166 -23.75 3.34 -7.99
CA LEU A 166 -22.75 2.34 -8.24
C LEU A 166 -23.35 0.96 -8.10
N TYR A 167 -23.24 0.15 -9.14
CA TYR A 167 -23.76 -1.21 -9.18
C TYR A 167 -22.60 -2.21 -9.25
N THR A 168 -22.69 -3.30 -8.48
CA THR A 168 -21.75 -4.42 -8.56
C THR A 168 -22.15 -5.42 -9.65
N TRP A 169 -23.43 -5.42 -10.07
CA TRP A 169 -23.93 -6.31 -11.09
C TRP A 169 -24.14 -5.56 -12.41
N PRO A 170 -23.60 -6.08 -13.53
CA PRO A 170 -23.70 -5.40 -14.83
C PRO A 170 -25.13 -5.27 -15.35
N ASP A 171 -26.05 -6.11 -14.89
CA ASP A 171 -27.46 -6.11 -15.27
C ASP A 171 -28.31 -5.07 -14.51
N GLY A 172 -27.68 -4.32 -13.59
CA GLY A 172 -28.38 -3.32 -12.78
C GLY A 172 -29.37 -3.91 -11.77
N SER A 173 -29.31 -5.23 -11.49
CA SER A 173 -30.19 -5.84 -10.50
C SER A 173 -29.92 -5.30 -9.09
N ILE A 174 -30.98 -4.84 -8.43
CA ILE A 174 -30.92 -4.29 -7.09
C ILE A 174 -31.38 -5.34 -6.10
N ARG A 175 -30.44 -5.90 -5.35
CA ARG A 175 -30.74 -6.88 -4.29
C ARG A 175 -30.75 -6.24 -2.91
N LYS A 176 -29.93 -5.22 -2.70
CA LYS A 176 -29.81 -4.48 -1.44
C LYS A 176 -29.32 -3.06 -1.73
N GLU A 177 -29.95 -2.07 -1.13
CA GLU A 177 -29.57 -0.68 -1.24
C GLU A 177 -28.92 -0.21 0.06
N GLN A 178 -27.89 0.61 -0.07
CA GLN A 178 -27.28 1.31 1.04
C GLN A 178 -27.05 2.77 0.67
N TYR A 179 -27.52 3.67 1.49
CA TYR A 179 -27.29 5.10 1.34
C TYR A 179 -26.01 5.48 2.06
N TYR A 180 -25.13 6.19 1.37
CA TYR A 180 -23.91 6.74 1.94
C TYR A 180 -23.94 8.25 1.83
N THR A 181 -23.88 8.93 2.98
CA THR A 181 -23.87 10.40 3.07
C THR A 181 -22.54 10.85 3.66
N GLY A 182 -21.95 11.91 3.12
CA GLY A 182 -20.73 12.51 3.68
C GLY A 182 -19.49 12.43 2.81
N ILE A 183 -19.61 11.94 1.57
CA ILE A 183 -18.55 12.12 0.57
C ILE A 183 -18.84 13.39 -0.22
N ASP A 184 -17.91 14.32 -0.20
CA ASP A 184 -17.86 15.38 -1.20
C ASP A 184 -17.45 14.73 -2.52
N LEU A 185 -18.39 14.53 -3.43
CA LEU A 185 -18.11 14.15 -4.80
C LEU A 185 -17.35 15.32 -5.44
N ILE A 186 -16.08 15.11 -5.72
CA ILE A 186 -15.28 16.06 -6.48
C ILE A 186 -15.76 15.92 -7.93
N GLU A 187 -16.20 17.04 -8.52
CA GLU A 187 -16.42 17.10 -9.97
C GLU A 187 -15.13 16.71 -10.67
N GLN A 188 -15.23 15.70 -11.55
CA GLN A 188 -14.16 15.34 -12.48
C GLN A 188 -14.32 16.14 -13.76
#